data_db21f995056b46b79d46e759982ee14e
#
_entry.id   db21f995056b46b79d46e759982ee14e
#
_cell.length_a   1.000
_cell.length_b   1.000
_cell.length_c   1.000
_cell.angle_alpha   90.00
_cell.angle_beta   90.00
_cell.angle_gamma   90.00
#
_symmetry.space_group_name_H-M   'P 1'
#
loop_
_entity.id
_entity.type
_entity.pdbx_description
1 polymer ?
#
loop_
_entity_poly.entity_id
_entity_poly.type
_entity_poly.pdbx_seq_one_letter_code
_entity_poly.pdbx_strand_id
1 'polypeptide(L)'
;TLFRSRGTDEEQDQFIFAGSVFEAEGQYHIFYTGYNRDYPALGKPSQVLMHAYSDDLVTWHKTQDALTFTPQEGYDPDDWRDPWVIRDEENDQYLLILGARLQGPKTRQTGRTVKFTSKDLKNWKFEGDFWAPDLYTMHEMPDLFKIGDWWYHIVTEYSDRSKMVYRMSKSLEGPWIAPKDDAFDGRSYYAGRTFELNGQRILFGWVATKDQDDDDNNFIWAGTFMAHEVYQREDGTLGVRIPETV
;
A
#
# COMPACT_ATOMS: atom_id res chain seq x y z
N THR A 1 -9.95 -11.69 12.81
CA THR A 1 -8.85 -11.76 11.85
C THR A 1 -9.02 -12.94 10.94
N LEU A 2 -9.36 -12.65 9.72
CA LEU A 2 -9.63 -13.68 8.72
C LEU A 2 -8.34 -14.38 8.26
N PHE A 3 -7.22 -13.68 8.24
CA PHE A 3 -5.93 -14.23 7.84
C PHE A 3 -5.03 -14.43 9.07
N ARG A 4 -5.11 -15.61 9.68
CA ARG A 4 -4.36 -15.95 10.90
C ARG A 4 -3.06 -16.71 10.65
N SER A 5 -2.80 -17.13 9.45
CA SER A 5 -1.70 -18.03 9.16
C SER A 5 -0.41 -17.27 8.87
N ARG A 6 0.14 -16.59 9.87
CA ARG A 6 1.57 -16.27 9.81
C ARG A 6 2.34 -17.59 9.66
N GLY A 7 3.47 -17.53 9.00
CA GLY A 7 4.39 -18.65 8.92
C GLY A 7 5.04 -18.96 10.27
N THR A 8 5.82 -20.01 10.30
CA THR A 8 6.71 -20.33 11.40
C THR A 8 7.86 -19.33 11.46
N ASP A 9 8.68 -19.39 12.51
CA ASP A 9 9.85 -18.51 12.63
C ASP A 9 10.90 -18.74 11.52
N GLU A 10 10.81 -19.87 10.80
CA GLU A 10 11.68 -20.24 9.68
C GLU A 10 11.12 -19.86 8.31
N GLU A 11 9.85 -19.42 8.23
CA GLU A 11 9.21 -19.06 6.96
C GLU A 11 9.30 -17.55 6.69
N GLN A 12 9.17 -17.16 5.42
CA GLN A 12 9.24 -15.77 4.98
C GLN A 12 8.20 -14.90 5.69
N ASP A 13 7.01 -15.39 5.91
CA ASP A 13 5.94 -14.69 6.60
C ASP A 13 5.86 -15.01 8.11
N GLN A 14 7.03 -15.06 8.76
CA GLN A 14 7.14 -15.04 10.21
C GLN A 14 6.20 -13.98 10.81
N PHE A 15 6.13 -12.81 10.16
CA PHE A 15 5.13 -11.76 10.38
C PHE A 15 4.46 -11.40 9.06
N ILE A 16 3.21 -10.98 9.15
CA ILE A 16 2.43 -10.49 8.02
C ILE A 16 2.28 -8.98 8.17
N PHE A 17 2.82 -8.24 7.19
CA PHE A 17 2.60 -6.81 7.05
C PHE A 17 1.41 -6.54 6.12
N ALA A 18 1.23 -5.32 5.71
CA ALA A 18 0.07 -4.92 4.94
C ALA A 18 -0.05 -5.63 3.59
N GLY A 19 -1.28 -5.74 3.14
CA GLY A 19 -1.67 -6.31 1.86
C GLY A 19 -2.97 -5.73 1.35
N SER A 20 -3.41 -6.22 0.20
CA SER A 20 -4.71 -5.89 -0.39
C SER A 20 -5.48 -7.13 -0.77
N VAL A 21 -6.77 -7.13 -0.45
CA VAL A 21 -7.71 -8.18 -0.86
C VAL A 21 -8.57 -7.65 -2.00
N PHE A 22 -8.78 -8.46 -3.02
CA PHE A 22 -9.66 -8.16 -4.14
C PHE A 22 -10.29 -9.44 -4.69
N GLU A 23 -11.41 -9.29 -5.38
CA GLU A 23 -12.10 -10.37 -6.06
C GLU A 23 -11.70 -10.40 -7.54
N ALA A 24 -11.30 -11.56 -8.05
CA ALA A 24 -10.99 -11.77 -9.43
C ALA A 24 -11.08 -13.26 -9.79
N GLU A 25 -11.42 -13.58 -11.05
CA GLU A 25 -11.49 -14.96 -11.56
C GLU A 25 -12.41 -15.89 -10.71
N GLY A 26 -13.40 -15.31 -10.02
CA GLY A 26 -14.33 -16.05 -9.17
C GLY A 26 -13.78 -16.46 -7.80
N GLN A 27 -12.65 -15.90 -7.40
CA GLN A 27 -11.99 -16.14 -6.10
C GLN A 27 -11.58 -14.81 -5.46
N TYR A 28 -11.32 -14.84 -4.16
CA TYR A 28 -10.70 -13.74 -3.43
C TYR A 28 -9.20 -13.95 -3.38
N HIS A 29 -8.44 -12.91 -3.68
CA HIS A 29 -6.99 -12.92 -3.66
C HIS A 29 -6.47 -11.92 -2.65
N ILE A 30 -5.41 -12.29 -1.93
CA ILE A 30 -4.63 -11.37 -1.11
C ILE A 30 -3.19 -11.39 -1.54
N PHE A 31 -2.65 -10.24 -1.90
CA PHE A 31 -1.21 -10.00 -1.97
C PHE A 31 -0.81 -9.26 -0.70
N TYR A 32 0.21 -9.75 -0.02
CA TYR A 32 0.65 -9.21 1.27
C TYR A 32 2.17 -9.27 1.41
N THR A 33 2.69 -8.53 2.36
CA THR A 33 4.12 -8.54 2.66
C THR A 33 4.40 -9.61 3.72
N GLY A 34 5.17 -10.61 3.35
CA GLY A 34 5.79 -11.54 4.29
C GLY A 34 7.09 -10.93 4.81
N TYR A 35 7.20 -10.83 6.12
CA TYR A 35 8.35 -10.27 6.80
C TYR A 35 9.01 -11.30 7.72
N ASN A 36 10.31 -11.53 7.52
CA ASN A 36 11.12 -12.33 8.41
C ASN A 36 12.33 -11.52 8.87
N ARG A 37 12.34 -11.16 10.16
CA ARG A 37 13.37 -10.31 10.76
C ARG A 37 14.76 -10.96 10.84
N ASP A 38 14.79 -12.30 10.80
CA ASP A 38 16.03 -13.07 10.97
C ASP A 38 16.73 -13.32 9.63
N TYR A 39 16.02 -13.15 8.51
CA TYR A 39 16.52 -13.43 7.16
C TYR A 39 17.70 -12.54 6.73
N PRO A 40 17.80 -11.25 7.08
CA PRO A 40 18.96 -10.44 6.72
C PRO A 40 20.28 -11.02 7.23
N ALA A 41 20.28 -11.65 8.42
CA ALA A 41 21.47 -12.32 8.96
C ALA A 41 21.87 -13.56 8.13
N LEU A 42 20.96 -14.09 7.33
CA LEU A 42 21.15 -15.23 6.41
C LEU A 42 21.39 -14.80 4.96
N GLY A 43 21.54 -13.49 4.71
CA GLY A 43 21.70 -12.94 3.36
C GLY A 43 20.43 -13.01 2.49
N LYS A 44 19.26 -13.14 3.11
CA LYS A 44 17.97 -13.16 2.45
C LYS A 44 17.22 -11.85 2.69
N PRO A 45 16.31 -11.42 1.78
CA PRO A 45 15.50 -10.22 2.00
C PRO A 45 14.58 -10.41 3.20
N SER A 46 14.44 -9.38 4.03
CA SER A 46 13.49 -9.40 5.15
C SER A 46 12.05 -9.31 4.68
N GLN A 47 11.81 -8.62 3.57
CA GLN A 47 10.48 -8.34 3.02
C GLN A 47 10.35 -8.89 1.60
N VAL A 48 9.28 -9.65 1.37
CA VAL A 48 8.88 -10.08 0.03
C VAL A 48 7.35 -10.04 -0.07
N LEU A 49 6.82 -9.92 -1.28
CA LEU A 49 5.38 -10.08 -1.46
C LEU A 49 5.04 -11.55 -1.62
N MET A 50 3.97 -11.93 -0.98
CA MET A 50 3.39 -13.27 -1.02
C MET A 50 1.93 -13.19 -1.42
N HIS A 51 1.38 -14.31 -1.85
CA HIS A 51 0.00 -14.43 -2.31
C HIS A 51 -0.73 -15.59 -1.64
N ALA A 52 -2.00 -15.36 -1.35
CA ALA A 52 -2.95 -16.42 -0.99
C ALA A 52 -4.30 -16.16 -1.68
N TYR A 53 -5.10 -17.20 -1.82
CA TYR A 53 -6.45 -17.12 -2.37
C TYR A 53 -7.46 -17.81 -1.47
N SER A 54 -8.74 -17.45 -1.65
CA SER A 54 -9.86 -18.01 -0.87
C SER A 54 -11.12 -18.05 -1.71
N ASP A 55 -11.99 -19.03 -1.45
CA ASP A 55 -13.33 -19.09 -2.04
C ASP A 55 -14.41 -18.48 -1.11
N ASP A 56 -14.09 -18.25 0.17
CA ASP A 56 -15.06 -17.93 1.22
C ASP A 56 -14.64 -16.76 2.15
N LEU A 57 -13.46 -16.14 1.92
CA LEU A 57 -12.82 -15.13 2.78
C LEU A 57 -12.46 -15.63 4.19
N VAL A 58 -12.65 -16.90 4.48
CA VAL A 58 -12.38 -17.53 5.79
C VAL A 58 -11.19 -18.47 5.70
N THR A 59 -11.21 -19.36 4.71
CA THR A 59 -10.15 -20.35 4.47
C THR A 59 -9.22 -19.82 3.39
N TRP A 60 -7.96 -19.60 3.73
CA TRP A 60 -6.96 -19.06 2.81
C TRP A 60 -5.92 -20.11 2.46
N HIS A 61 -5.60 -20.20 1.19
CA HIS A 61 -4.60 -21.10 0.62
C HIS A 61 -3.40 -20.30 0.13
N LYS A 62 -2.27 -20.42 0.82
CA LYS A 62 -1.01 -19.80 0.36
C LYS A 62 -0.59 -20.44 -0.96
N THR A 63 -0.29 -19.63 -1.95
CA THR A 63 0.38 -20.11 -3.15
C THR A 63 1.86 -20.33 -2.86
N GLN A 64 2.43 -21.31 -3.54
CA GLN A 64 3.86 -21.60 -3.40
C GLN A 64 4.71 -20.57 -4.14
N ASP A 65 6.01 -20.71 -4.08
CA ASP A 65 7.06 -19.75 -4.49
C ASP A 65 6.88 -19.01 -5.83
N ALA A 66 6.03 -19.52 -6.73
CA ALA A 66 5.77 -18.92 -8.03
C ALA A 66 5.18 -17.50 -7.98
N LEU A 67 4.52 -17.13 -6.87
CA LEU A 67 3.94 -15.80 -6.66
C LEU A 67 4.61 -15.08 -5.47
N THR A 68 5.89 -15.32 -5.27
CA THR A 68 6.72 -14.59 -4.32
C THR A 68 7.54 -13.56 -5.08
N PHE A 69 7.32 -12.28 -4.77
CA PHE A 69 7.99 -11.17 -5.44
C PHE A 69 9.10 -10.63 -4.53
N THR A 70 10.32 -11.02 -4.86
CA THR A 70 11.52 -10.53 -4.16
C THR A 70 11.89 -9.12 -4.60
N PRO A 71 12.60 -8.35 -3.76
CA PRO A 71 13.17 -7.08 -4.18
C PRO A 71 14.00 -7.21 -5.45
N GLN A 72 13.81 -6.30 -6.38
CA GLN A 72 14.50 -6.27 -7.66
C GLN A 72 15.86 -5.56 -7.54
N GLU A 73 16.74 -5.77 -8.50
CA GLU A 73 18.05 -5.11 -8.54
C GLU A 73 17.90 -3.57 -8.48
N GLY A 74 18.70 -2.93 -7.64
CA GLY A 74 18.66 -1.49 -7.40
C GLY A 74 17.71 -1.05 -6.29
N TYR A 75 16.89 -1.96 -5.74
CA TYR A 75 16.00 -1.66 -4.61
C TYR A 75 16.49 -2.30 -3.30
N ASP A 76 16.13 -1.66 -2.20
CA ASP A 76 16.51 -2.09 -0.86
C ASP A 76 15.69 -3.31 -0.42
N PRO A 77 16.34 -4.40 0.04
CA PRO A 77 15.65 -5.61 0.44
C PRO A 77 14.84 -5.52 1.74
N ASP A 78 15.03 -4.45 2.50
CA ASP A 78 14.34 -4.21 3.77
C ASP A 78 13.25 -3.13 3.66
N ASP A 79 13.07 -2.55 2.46
CA ASP A 79 12.03 -1.57 2.16
C ASP A 79 11.32 -1.94 0.84
N TRP A 80 10.54 -3.05 0.88
CA TRP A 80 9.81 -3.63 -0.27
C TRP A 80 8.50 -4.23 0.23
N ARG A 81 7.39 -3.44 0.23
CA ARG A 81 6.18 -3.83 0.94
C ARG A 81 4.89 -3.16 0.48
N ASP A 82 3.80 -3.56 1.11
CA ASP A 82 2.47 -2.96 1.06
C ASP A 82 1.83 -3.00 -0.34
N PRO A 83 1.66 -4.20 -0.94
CA PRO A 83 1.09 -4.32 -2.28
C PRO A 83 -0.36 -3.84 -2.34
N TRP A 84 -0.70 -3.28 -3.50
CA TRP A 84 -2.05 -2.94 -3.91
C TRP A 84 -2.30 -3.42 -5.34
N VAL A 85 -3.44 -4.08 -5.57
CA VAL A 85 -3.78 -4.62 -6.89
C VAL A 85 -5.08 -4.00 -7.39
N ILE A 86 -5.09 -3.60 -8.65
CA ILE A 86 -6.28 -3.15 -9.37
C ILE A 86 -6.43 -3.87 -10.71
N ARG A 87 -7.63 -3.86 -11.24
CA ARG A 87 -7.88 -4.17 -12.65
C ARG A 87 -7.63 -2.91 -13.49
N ASP A 88 -6.73 -3.00 -14.43
CA ASP A 88 -6.47 -1.99 -15.47
C ASP A 88 -7.27 -2.37 -16.71
N GLU A 89 -8.48 -1.83 -16.81
CA GLU A 89 -9.42 -2.15 -17.88
C GLU A 89 -8.93 -1.65 -19.25
N GLU A 90 -8.19 -0.54 -19.28
CA GLU A 90 -7.70 0.05 -20.54
C GLU A 90 -6.68 -0.86 -21.24
N ASN A 91 -5.85 -1.54 -20.46
CA ASN A 91 -4.82 -2.46 -20.97
C ASN A 91 -5.21 -3.94 -20.83
N ASP A 92 -6.42 -4.22 -20.35
CA ASP A 92 -6.92 -5.57 -20.11
C ASP A 92 -5.95 -6.41 -19.28
N GLN A 93 -5.52 -5.90 -18.12
CA GLN A 93 -4.53 -6.53 -17.25
C GLN A 93 -4.78 -6.21 -15.78
N TYR A 94 -4.07 -6.89 -14.91
CA TYR A 94 -3.92 -6.53 -13.49
C TYR A 94 -2.65 -5.70 -13.32
N LEU A 95 -2.75 -4.67 -12.51
CA LEU A 95 -1.65 -3.82 -12.08
C LEU A 95 -1.46 -3.98 -10.58
N LEU A 96 -0.28 -4.41 -10.18
CA LEU A 96 0.15 -4.44 -8.78
C LEU A 96 1.17 -3.34 -8.57
N ILE A 97 0.93 -2.49 -7.58
CA ILE A 97 1.90 -1.50 -7.11
C ILE A 97 2.32 -1.81 -5.68
N LEU A 98 3.51 -1.41 -5.30
CA LEU A 98 4.02 -1.54 -3.94
C LEU A 98 5.00 -0.42 -3.60
N GLY A 99 5.18 -0.18 -2.31
CA GLY A 99 6.19 0.73 -1.81
C GLY A 99 7.57 0.11 -1.83
N ALA A 100 8.53 0.86 -2.33
CA ALA A 100 9.92 0.46 -2.43
C ALA A 100 10.85 1.63 -2.08
N ARG A 101 12.12 1.33 -1.89
CA ARG A 101 13.17 2.32 -1.72
C ARG A 101 14.39 1.94 -2.57
N LEU A 102 15.06 2.93 -3.14
CA LEU A 102 16.35 2.69 -3.80
C LEU A 102 17.38 2.16 -2.80
N GLN A 103 18.21 1.24 -3.27
CA GLN A 103 19.30 0.70 -2.50
C GLN A 103 20.33 1.80 -2.16
N GLY A 104 20.92 1.71 -0.97
CA GLY A 104 21.95 2.65 -0.52
C GLY A 104 21.47 3.54 0.64
N PRO A 105 22.12 4.69 0.87
CA PRO A 105 21.80 5.57 1.98
C PRO A 105 20.36 6.06 1.95
N LYS A 106 19.67 6.01 3.09
CA LYS A 106 18.33 6.56 3.23
C LYS A 106 18.39 8.09 3.11
N THR A 107 17.71 8.60 2.12
CA THR A 107 17.55 10.05 1.91
C THR A 107 16.08 10.36 1.62
N ARG A 108 15.71 11.64 1.62
CA ARG A 108 14.35 12.08 1.28
C ARG A 108 14.01 11.93 -0.21
N GLN A 109 14.87 11.32 -1.02
CA GLN A 109 14.70 11.15 -2.46
C GLN A 109 14.70 9.68 -2.88
N THR A 110 14.75 8.75 -1.93
CA THR A 110 14.92 7.33 -2.22
C THR A 110 13.61 6.53 -2.35
N GLY A 111 12.48 7.10 -1.90
CA GLY A 111 11.18 6.45 -1.97
C GLY A 111 10.70 6.24 -3.41
N ARG A 112 10.11 5.07 -3.65
CA ARG A 112 9.56 4.64 -4.94
C ARG A 112 8.23 3.93 -4.73
N THR A 113 7.33 4.10 -5.68
CA THR A 113 6.25 3.15 -5.91
C THR A 113 6.60 2.41 -7.19
N VAL A 114 6.71 1.10 -7.12
CA VAL A 114 7.05 0.25 -8.27
C VAL A 114 5.84 -0.52 -8.74
N LYS A 115 5.89 -1.08 -9.97
CA LYS A 115 4.76 -1.79 -10.57
C LYS A 115 5.12 -3.13 -11.17
N PHE A 116 4.16 -4.04 -11.09
CA PHE A 116 4.10 -5.30 -11.83
C PHE A 116 2.79 -5.36 -12.61
N THR A 117 2.80 -6.07 -13.72
CA THR A 117 1.60 -6.33 -14.53
C THR A 117 1.39 -7.81 -14.75
N SER A 118 0.14 -8.22 -14.90
CA SER A 118 -0.25 -9.60 -15.21
C SER A 118 -1.54 -9.64 -16.02
N LYS A 119 -1.67 -10.62 -16.91
CA LYS A 119 -2.92 -10.91 -17.64
C LYS A 119 -3.80 -11.94 -16.95
N ASP A 120 -3.23 -12.72 -16.01
CA ASP A 120 -3.84 -13.95 -15.49
C ASP A 120 -3.64 -14.17 -13.98
N LEU A 121 -3.14 -13.16 -13.25
CA LEU A 121 -2.79 -13.22 -11.82
C LEU A 121 -1.71 -14.26 -11.45
N LYS A 122 -1.15 -14.97 -12.41
CA LYS A 122 -0.16 -16.03 -12.22
C LYS A 122 1.20 -15.63 -12.76
N ASN A 123 1.21 -15.01 -13.93
CA ASN A 123 2.42 -14.58 -14.62
C ASN A 123 2.56 -13.07 -14.49
N TRP A 124 3.43 -12.63 -13.60
CA TRP A 124 3.68 -11.23 -13.33
C TRP A 124 5.00 -10.77 -13.92
N LYS A 125 5.00 -9.58 -14.49
CA LYS A 125 6.17 -8.94 -15.05
C LYS A 125 6.47 -7.67 -14.25
N PHE A 126 7.71 -7.52 -13.80
CA PHE A 126 8.19 -6.28 -13.20
C PHE A 126 8.39 -5.22 -14.30
N GLU A 127 7.81 -4.04 -14.11
CA GLU A 127 7.81 -2.95 -15.07
C GLU A 127 8.62 -1.73 -14.59
N GLY A 128 9.25 -1.81 -13.40
CA GLY A 128 10.02 -0.71 -12.83
C GLY A 128 9.20 0.26 -12.01
N ASP A 129 9.63 1.51 -11.99
CA ASP A 129 8.96 2.56 -11.21
C ASP A 129 7.59 2.91 -11.80
N PHE A 130 6.57 2.95 -10.93
CA PHE A 130 5.26 3.52 -11.22
C PHE A 130 5.24 5.02 -10.94
N TRP A 131 5.80 5.41 -9.78
CA TRP A 131 5.91 6.80 -9.36
C TRP A 131 7.22 7.03 -8.63
N ALA A 132 8.05 7.89 -9.20
CA ALA A 132 9.41 8.18 -8.75
C ALA A 132 9.66 9.70 -8.72
N PRO A 133 9.05 10.43 -7.79
CA PRO A 133 9.08 11.89 -7.78
C PRO A 133 10.37 12.47 -7.19
N ASP A 134 11.31 11.63 -6.70
CA ASP A 134 12.45 12.01 -5.87
C ASP A 134 12.04 12.81 -4.62
N LEU A 135 10.93 12.41 -4.05
CA LEU A 135 10.36 12.89 -2.80
C LEU A 135 10.20 11.72 -1.83
N TYR A 136 10.33 12.02 -0.55
CA TYR A 136 10.14 11.10 0.58
C TYR A 136 11.18 9.97 0.67
N THR A 137 11.39 9.49 1.87
CA THR A 137 12.33 8.39 2.12
C THR A 137 11.77 7.06 1.65
N MET A 138 10.49 6.84 1.85
CA MET A 138 9.75 5.65 1.46
C MET A 138 8.31 6.04 1.11
N HIS A 139 7.68 5.28 0.23
CA HIS A 139 6.24 5.34 -0.05
C HIS A 139 5.58 4.13 0.58
N GLU A 140 4.98 4.29 1.76
CA GLU A 140 4.26 3.21 2.41
C GLU A 140 2.79 3.19 2.02
N MET A 141 2.17 2.01 2.10
CA MET A 141 0.74 1.82 1.88
C MET A 141 0.22 2.45 0.57
N PRO A 142 0.87 2.24 -0.59
CA PRO A 142 0.37 2.81 -1.83
C PRO A 142 -1.02 2.26 -2.12
N ASP A 143 -1.92 3.14 -2.55
CA ASP A 143 -3.29 2.85 -2.93
C ASP A 143 -3.59 3.55 -4.26
N LEU A 144 -4.41 2.96 -5.09
CA LEU A 144 -4.69 3.46 -6.43
C LEU A 144 -6.15 3.18 -6.78
N PHE A 145 -6.89 4.24 -7.14
CA PHE A 145 -8.30 4.14 -7.52
C PHE A 145 -8.70 5.25 -8.49
N LYS A 146 -9.87 5.09 -9.11
CA LYS A 146 -10.46 6.07 -10.03
C LYS A 146 -11.79 6.58 -9.50
N ILE A 147 -12.00 7.89 -9.59
CA ILE A 147 -13.33 8.52 -9.43
C ILE A 147 -13.56 9.43 -10.63
N GLY A 148 -14.64 9.19 -11.35
CA GLY A 148 -14.90 9.90 -12.61
C GLY A 148 -13.75 9.72 -13.59
N ASP A 149 -13.21 10.82 -14.09
CA ASP A 149 -12.10 10.83 -15.05
C ASP A 149 -10.71 10.90 -14.41
N TRP A 150 -10.61 10.86 -13.10
CA TRP A 150 -9.37 11.03 -12.39
C TRP A 150 -8.91 9.78 -11.68
N TRP A 151 -7.65 9.43 -11.86
CA TRP A 151 -6.91 8.48 -11.05
C TRP A 151 -6.30 9.19 -9.84
N TYR A 152 -6.30 8.50 -8.71
CA TYR A 152 -5.72 8.95 -7.45
C TYR A 152 -4.75 7.91 -6.94
N HIS A 153 -3.53 8.36 -6.67
CA HIS A 153 -2.49 7.57 -6.02
C HIS A 153 -2.24 8.14 -4.63
N ILE A 154 -2.51 7.33 -3.61
CA ILE A 154 -2.30 7.69 -2.21
C ILE A 154 -1.07 6.96 -1.70
N VAL A 155 -0.27 7.63 -0.87
CA VAL A 155 0.81 7.01 -0.11
C VAL A 155 0.89 7.62 1.28
N THR A 156 1.36 6.85 2.24
CA THR A 156 1.89 7.40 3.48
C THR A 156 3.35 7.74 3.25
N GLU A 157 3.69 9.01 3.35
CA GLU A 157 5.08 9.43 3.22
C GLU A 157 5.86 9.09 4.50
N TYR A 158 6.92 8.35 4.35
CA TYR A 158 7.80 7.98 5.44
C TYR A 158 9.08 8.81 5.37
N SER A 159 9.04 9.95 6.03
CA SER A 159 10.16 10.87 6.18
C SER A 159 10.21 11.37 7.63
N ASP A 160 10.25 12.68 7.82
CA ASP A 160 10.28 13.33 9.13
C ASP A 160 8.87 13.75 9.63
N ARG A 161 7.85 13.72 8.78
CA ARG A 161 6.50 14.17 9.14
C ARG A 161 5.46 13.07 9.20
N SER A 162 5.65 11.97 8.48
CA SER A 162 4.76 10.82 8.46
C SER A 162 3.28 11.20 8.29
N LYS A 163 2.88 11.52 7.08
CA LYS A 163 1.48 11.86 6.76
C LYS A 163 1.03 11.21 5.47
N MET A 164 -0.26 11.07 5.30
CA MET A 164 -0.83 10.61 4.05
C MET A 164 -0.94 11.74 3.05
N VAL A 165 -0.50 11.46 1.83
CA VAL A 165 -0.60 12.39 0.70
C VAL A 165 -1.20 11.69 -0.50
N TYR A 166 -1.79 12.46 -1.43
CA TYR A 166 -2.26 11.92 -2.69
C TYR A 166 -1.74 12.70 -3.89
N ARG A 167 -1.75 12.02 -5.01
CA ARG A 167 -1.51 12.59 -6.34
C ARG A 167 -2.69 12.24 -7.23
N MET A 168 -2.96 13.06 -8.23
CA MET A 168 -4.06 12.86 -9.16
C MET A 168 -3.57 12.96 -10.61
N SER A 169 -4.19 12.17 -11.50
CA SER A 169 -3.85 12.15 -12.93
C SER A 169 -5.06 11.76 -13.77
N LYS A 170 -5.07 12.16 -15.03
CA LYS A 170 -6.04 11.67 -16.03
C LYS A 170 -5.66 10.31 -16.63
N SER A 171 -4.44 9.86 -16.39
CA SER A 171 -3.91 8.59 -16.91
C SER A 171 -3.10 7.87 -15.85
N LEU A 172 -3.09 6.53 -15.88
CA LEU A 172 -2.20 5.70 -15.05
C LEU A 172 -0.71 5.98 -15.32
N GLU A 173 -0.37 6.43 -16.52
CA GLU A 173 1.01 6.78 -16.87
C GLU A 173 1.40 8.20 -16.40
N GLY A 174 0.47 8.93 -15.79
CA GLY A 174 0.70 10.29 -15.34
C GLY A 174 0.45 11.35 -16.43
N PRO A 175 0.95 12.59 -16.30
CA PRO A 175 1.71 13.06 -15.15
C PRO A 175 0.88 13.12 -13.86
N TRP A 176 1.50 12.79 -12.74
CA TRP A 176 0.88 12.82 -11.42
C TRP A 176 0.99 14.22 -10.81
N ILE A 177 -0.14 14.86 -10.56
CA ILE A 177 -0.25 16.23 -10.08
C ILE A 177 -0.42 16.24 -8.57
N ALA A 178 0.34 17.07 -7.87
CA ALA A 178 0.12 17.41 -6.47
C ALA A 178 -0.86 18.57 -6.39
N PRO A 179 -2.08 18.40 -5.87
CA PRO A 179 -2.96 19.54 -5.59
C PRO A 179 -2.41 20.38 -4.45
N LYS A 180 -2.96 21.60 -4.27
CA LYS A 180 -2.52 22.52 -3.22
C LYS A 180 -2.67 21.89 -1.83
N ASP A 181 -3.80 21.22 -1.59
CA ASP A 181 -4.10 20.46 -0.37
C ASP A 181 -4.03 18.99 -0.71
N ASP A 182 -2.83 18.40 -0.62
CA ASP A 182 -2.52 17.04 -1.06
C ASP A 182 -2.54 16.00 0.07
N ALA A 183 -3.00 16.37 1.26
CA ALA A 183 -3.01 15.50 2.43
C ALA A 183 -4.42 15.26 2.94
N PHE A 184 -4.60 14.10 3.57
CA PHE A 184 -5.82 13.75 4.31
C PHE A 184 -5.55 13.93 5.79
N ASP A 185 -6.47 14.65 6.46
CA ASP A 185 -6.33 14.97 7.87
C ASP A 185 -5.00 15.69 8.18
N GLY A 186 -4.59 15.69 9.43
CA GLY A 186 -3.37 16.32 9.89
C GLY A 186 -2.16 15.39 9.87
N ARG A 187 -1.08 15.89 10.43
CA ARG A 187 0.07 15.07 10.80
C ARG A 187 -0.38 13.94 11.73
N SER A 188 0.20 12.78 11.59
CA SER A 188 -0.07 11.55 12.36
C SER A 188 -1.26 10.72 11.90
N TYR A 189 -2.03 11.12 10.91
CA TYR A 189 -2.92 10.20 10.22
C TYR A 189 -2.10 9.31 9.30
N TYR A 190 -2.11 8.00 9.54
CA TYR A 190 -1.09 7.09 9.03
C TYR A 190 -1.67 5.77 8.50
N ALA A 191 -0.92 5.15 7.57
CA ALA A 191 -1.13 3.81 7.04
C ALA A 191 -2.54 3.58 6.47
N GLY A 192 -3.10 4.58 5.81
CA GLY A 192 -4.46 4.50 5.27
C GLY A 192 -4.55 3.68 4.01
N ARG A 193 -5.67 2.97 3.90
CA ARG A 193 -6.13 2.24 2.71
C ARG A 193 -7.57 2.61 2.42
N THR A 194 -7.95 2.59 1.17
CA THR A 194 -9.34 2.83 0.79
C THR A 194 -10.07 1.55 0.43
N PHE A 195 -11.37 1.57 0.59
CA PHE A 195 -12.27 0.53 0.13
C PHE A 195 -13.56 1.18 -0.36
N GLU A 196 -14.13 0.67 -1.44
CA GLU A 196 -15.40 1.16 -1.98
C GLU A 196 -16.53 0.17 -1.69
N LEU A 197 -17.59 0.68 -1.10
CA LEU A 197 -18.81 -0.08 -0.84
C LEU A 197 -20.03 0.80 -1.13
N ASN A 198 -20.94 0.31 -1.97
CA ASN A 198 -22.20 0.98 -2.32
C ASN A 198 -22.00 2.43 -2.82
N GLY A 199 -20.94 2.68 -3.58
CA GLY A 199 -20.63 4.01 -4.13
C GLY A 199 -19.99 4.98 -3.13
N GLN A 200 -19.71 4.54 -1.92
CA GLN A 200 -18.93 5.28 -0.94
C GLN A 200 -17.50 4.73 -0.88
N ARG A 201 -16.51 5.61 -0.93
CA ARG A 201 -15.12 5.23 -0.71
C ARG A 201 -14.68 5.63 0.68
N ILE A 202 -14.32 4.64 1.47
CA ILE A 202 -13.90 4.82 2.86
C ILE A 202 -12.38 4.67 2.95
N LEU A 203 -11.73 5.64 3.55
CA LEU A 203 -10.32 5.63 3.88
C LEU A 203 -10.16 5.22 5.34
N PHE A 204 -9.47 4.13 5.58
CA PHE A 204 -9.17 3.61 6.92
C PHE A 204 -7.71 3.87 7.25
N GLY A 205 -7.46 4.42 8.40
CA GLY A 205 -6.12 4.66 8.91
C GLY A 205 -6.13 4.74 10.43
N TRP A 206 -5.05 5.18 11.01
CA TRP A 206 -4.95 5.40 12.44
C TRP A 206 -4.26 6.72 12.77
N VAL A 207 -4.62 7.29 13.91
CA VAL A 207 -4.01 8.49 14.45
C VAL A 207 -3.13 8.09 15.62
N ALA A 208 -1.84 8.37 15.53
CA ALA A 208 -0.89 8.06 16.58
C ALA A 208 -1.25 8.80 17.87
N THR A 209 -1.14 8.09 18.99
CA THR A 209 -1.26 8.68 20.31
C THR A 209 0.09 9.13 20.85
N LYS A 210 0.07 10.04 21.81
CA LYS A 210 1.26 10.48 22.53
C LYS A 210 1.60 9.48 23.65
N ASP A 211 2.86 9.32 23.95
CA ASP A 211 3.32 8.50 25.07
C ASP A 211 2.76 9.06 26.38
N GLN A 212 2.16 8.17 27.20
CA GLN A 212 1.52 8.49 28.47
C GLN A 212 0.39 9.54 28.38
N ASP A 213 -0.25 9.70 27.20
CA ASP A 213 -1.29 10.70 26.93
C ASP A 213 -0.85 12.15 27.26
N ASP A 214 0.41 12.44 27.11
CA ASP A 214 1.01 13.75 27.35
C ASP A 214 1.39 14.42 26.01
N ASP A 215 0.84 15.61 25.77
CA ASP A 215 1.01 16.36 24.53
C ASP A 215 2.46 16.77 24.25
N ASP A 216 3.30 16.85 25.25
CA ASP A 216 4.72 17.19 25.12
C ASP A 216 5.58 15.97 24.75
N ASN A 217 5.05 14.77 24.89
CA ASN A 217 5.76 13.52 24.59
C ASN A 217 5.76 13.18 23.10
N ASN A 218 6.59 12.18 22.73
CA ASN A 218 6.66 11.66 21.36
C ASN A 218 5.42 10.83 21.01
N PHE A 219 5.13 10.76 19.71
CA PHE A 219 4.15 9.80 19.22
C PHE A 219 4.68 8.38 19.37
N ILE A 220 3.82 7.50 19.88
CA ILE A 220 4.07 6.06 19.91
C ILE A 220 3.52 5.41 18.64
N TRP A 221 4.02 4.22 18.33
CA TRP A 221 3.54 3.44 17.18
C TRP A 221 2.14 2.90 17.43
N ALA A 222 1.30 2.95 16.39
CA ALA A 222 -0.13 2.66 16.41
C ALA A 222 -0.93 3.75 17.16
N GLY A 223 -2.24 3.60 17.20
CA GLY A 223 -3.11 4.58 17.83
C GLY A 223 -4.58 4.30 17.60
N THR A 224 -5.39 5.32 17.57
CA THR A 224 -6.84 5.23 17.40
C THR A 224 -7.17 5.00 15.93
N PHE A 225 -7.95 3.96 15.65
CA PHE A 225 -8.52 3.75 14.32
C PHE A 225 -9.43 4.91 13.94
N MET A 226 -9.27 5.40 12.72
CA MET A 226 -10.06 6.49 12.17
C MET A 226 -10.49 6.18 10.74
N ALA A 227 -11.75 6.37 10.44
CA ALA A 227 -12.33 6.23 9.11
C ALA A 227 -12.82 7.58 8.59
N HIS A 228 -12.57 7.84 7.30
CA HIS A 228 -13.08 8.98 6.57
C HIS A 228 -13.79 8.49 5.30
N GLU A 229 -14.88 9.14 4.92
CA GLU A 229 -15.40 9.03 3.56
C GLU A 229 -14.63 9.98 2.65
N VAL A 230 -14.05 9.43 1.57
CA VAL A 230 -13.36 10.20 0.53
C VAL A 230 -14.35 10.58 -0.55
N TYR A 231 -14.39 11.83 -0.92
CA TYR A 231 -15.22 12.32 -2.02
C TYR A 231 -14.42 13.21 -2.98
N GLN A 232 -14.86 13.24 -4.23
CA GLN A 232 -14.29 14.13 -5.24
C GLN A 232 -15.01 15.47 -5.24
N ARG A 233 -14.26 16.57 -5.24
CA ARG A 233 -14.78 17.92 -5.44
C ARG A 233 -14.97 18.23 -6.93
N GLU A 234 -15.66 19.30 -7.25
CA GLU A 234 -15.95 19.72 -8.64
C GLU A 234 -14.68 19.97 -9.46
N ASP A 235 -13.60 20.41 -8.83
CA ASP A 235 -12.30 20.64 -9.47
C ASP A 235 -11.46 19.34 -9.62
N GLY A 236 -12.01 18.20 -9.21
CA GLY A 236 -11.34 16.91 -9.23
C GLY A 236 -10.47 16.63 -8.00
N THR A 237 -10.24 17.60 -7.10
CA THR A 237 -9.49 17.33 -5.87
C THR A 237 -10.29 16.49 -4.88
N LEU A 238 -9.60 15.80 -3.97
CA LEU A 238 -10.25 14.97 -2.95
C LEU A 238 -10.53 15.78 -1.68
N GLY A 239 -11.63 15.43 -1.05
CA GLY A 239 -11.99 15.84 0.31
C GLY A 239 -12.29 14.63 1.17
N VAL A 240 -12.33 14.84 2.48
CA VAL A 240 -12.75 13.83 3.45
C VAL A 240 -13.86 14.38 4.33
N ARG A 241 -14.73 13.48 4.77
CA ARG A 241 -15.81 13.78 5.73
C ARG A 241 -16.05 12.57 6.63
N ILE A 242 -16.83 12.76 7.70
CA ILE A 242 -17.26 11.65 8.53
C ILE A 242 -18.20 10.76 7.70
N PRO A 243 -17.98 9.42 7.66
CA PRO A 243 -18.88 8.52 6.96
C PRO A 243 -20.30 8.55 7.55
N GLU A 244 -21.33 8.56 6.71
CA GLU A 244 -22.72 8.56 7.18
C GLU A 244 -23.13 7.27 7.91
N THR A 245 -22.34 6.21 7.73
CA THR A 245 -22.62 4.87 8.27
C THR A 245 -21.84 4.52 9.54
N VAL A 246 -21.20 5.50 10.17
CA VAL A 246 -20.43 5.31 11.42
C VAL A 246 -21.12 6.00 12.58
#